data_eb5be054c6eff05dabc36692e28eceb6
#
_entry.id   eb5be054c6eff05dabc36692e28eceb6
#
_cell.length_a   1.000
_cell.length_b   1.000
_cell.length_c   1.000
_cell.angle_alpha   90.00
_cell.angle_beta   90.00
_cell.angle_gamma   90.00
#
_symmetry.space_group_name_H-M   'P 1'
#
loop_
_entity.id
_entity.type
_entity.pdbx_description
1 polymer ?
#
loop_
_entity_poly.entity_id
_entity_poly.type
_entity_poly.pdbx_seq_one_letter_code
_entity_poly.pdbx_strand_id
1 'polypeptide(L)'
;MMNDKSTILIVDDEVNICELIRLYVEKEGYKAVIATDGEQAIEKFKSTNPDIVLLDIMLPKKDGWQVCREIRGFSDAPIIMITAKGETFDKVLGLELGADDYIVKPFEPKELIARIKAVLRRSESKTVSDSDSSELVFDGLRIGKETYEIYIDDKKIDMPPKEFELLYFLAKNKNKVYTRDQLLDEIWGYEFFGDSRTVDVHIKRIREKIDVGDKNWQLKTVWGVGYKFEVTEK
;
A
#
# COMPACT_ATOMS: atom_id res chain seq x y z
N MET A 1 22.67 -3.63 18.65
CA MET A 1 22.13 -4.05 17.34
C MET A 1 21.88 -2.78 16.56
N MET A 2 22.54 -2.59 15.41
CA MET A 2 22.27 -1.44 14.54
C MET A 2 20.83 -1.59 14.03
N ASN A 3 19.96 -0.67 14.40
CA ASN A 3 18.64 -0.55 13.79
C ASN A 3 18.88 -0.24 12.31
N ASP A 4 18.60 -1.21 11.44
CA ASP A 4 18.76 -1.01 10.00
C ASP A 4 17.68 -0.01 9.59
N LYS A 5 18.11 1.22 9.29
CA LYS A 5 17.20 2.34 8.99
C LYS A 5 16.55 2.08 7.64
N SER A 6 15.21 2.08 7.61
CA SER A 6 14.46 1.91 6.36
C SER A 6 14.93 2.89 5.28
N THR A 7 15.03 2.38 4.06
CA THR A 7 15.52 3.11 2.90
C THR A 7 14.34 3.59 2.05
N ILE A 8 14.30 4.88 1.77
CA ILE A 8 13.26 5.54 0.97
C ILE A 8 13.85 5.94 -0.38
N LEU A 9 13.29 5.43 -1.46
CA LEU A 9 13.60 5.88 -2.81
C LEU A 9 12.71 7.07 -3.17
N ILE A 10 13.31 8.23 -3.42
CA ILE A 10 12.64 9.48 -3.79
C ILE A 10 12.86 9.67 -5.29
N VAL A 11 11.77 9.76 -6.05
CA VAL A 11 11.79 9.88 -7.51
C VAL A 11 11.02 11.12 -7.93
N ASP A 12 11.72 12.15 -8.37
CA ASP A 12 11.15 13.42 -8.80
C ASP A 12 12.20 14.13 -9.70
N ASP A 13 11.80 14.72 -10.81
CA ASP A 13 12.71 15.43 -11.70
C ASP A 13 13.12 16.81 -11.15
N GLU A 14 12.34 17.33 -10.22
CA GLU A 14 12.66 18.56 -9.50
C GLU A 14 13.64 18.30 -8.34
N VAL A 15 14.93 18.48 -8.57
CA VAL A 15 16.00 18.25 -7.58
C VAL A 15 15.72 18.97 -6.24
N ASN A 16 15.14 20.17 -6.27
CA ASN A 16 14.81 20.91 -5.05
C ASN A 16 13.73 20.18 -4.21
N ILE A 17 12.77 19.55 -4.85
CA ILE A 17 11.73 18.73 -4.18
C ILE A 17 12.39 17.48 -3.59
N CYS A 18 13.23 16.81 -4.34
CA CYS A 18 14.00 15.66 -3.84
C CYS A 18 14.79 16.01 -2.58
N GLU A 19 15.52 17.12 -2.61
CA GLU A 19 16.34 17.57 -1.48
C GLU A 19 15.49 17.96 -0.26
N LEU A 20 14.36 18.60 -0.50
CA LEU A 20 13.41 18.94 0.56
C LEU A 20 12.84 17.67 1.22
N ILE A 21 12.38 16.71 0.43
CA ILE A 21 11.89 15.42 0.93
C ILE A 21 13.01 14.70 1.68
N ARG A 22 14.22 14.65 1.13
CA ARG A 22 15.39 14.05 1.76
C ARG A 22 15.61 14.59 3.17
N LEU A 23 15.63 15.91 3.33
CA LEU A 23 15.82 16.55 4.63
C LEU A 23 14.80 16.10 5.66
N TYR A 24 13.53 15.97 5.26
CA TYR A 24 12.47 15.52 6.17
C TYR A 24 12.59 14.05 6.54
N VAL A 25 12.84 13.17 5.58
CA VAL A 25 12.92 11.72 5.86
C VAL A 25 14.20 11.38 6.65
N GLU A 26 15.32 12.02 6.37
CA GLU A 26 16.57 11.86 7.13
C GLU A 26 16.43 12.37 8.58
N LYS A 27 15.68 13.46 8.80
CA LYS A 27 15.37 13.97 10.16
C LYS A 27 14.57 12.93 10.98
N GLU A 28 13.71 12.16 10.34
CA GLU A 28 12.97 11.06 10.96
C GLU A 28 13.79 9.77 11.09
N GLY A 29 15.03 9.78 10.62
CA GLY A 29 15.97 8.67 10.79
C GLY A 29 15.99 7.67 9.62
N TYR A 30 15.31 7.93 8.52
CA TYR A 30 15.34 7.10 7.31
C TYR A 30 16.61 7.36 6.47
N LYS A 31 16.94 6.41 5.59
CA LYS A 31 17.93 6.62 4.52
C LYS A 31 17.21 7.08 3.27
N ALA A 32 17.75 8.07 2.56
CA ALA A 32 17.20 8.55 1.30
C ALA A 32 18.09 8.16 0.11
N VAL A 33 17.45 7.71 -0.96
CA VAL A 33 18.05 7.49 -2.29
C VAL A 33 17.25 8.31 -3.28
N ILE A 34 17.92 9.12 -4.12
CA ILE A 34 17.25 10.04 -5.06
C ILE A 34 17.42 9.51 -6.48
N ALA A 35 16.35 9.54 -7.27
CA ALA A 35 16.35 9.37 -8.72
C ALA A 35 15.62 10.55 -9.37
N THR A 36 16.10 11.02 -10.52
CA THR A 36 15.58 12.21 -11.20
C THR A 36 14.87 11.89 -12.51
N ASP A 37 14.74 10.62 -12.86
CA ASP A 37 13.97 10.12 -13.99
C ASP A 37 13.53 8.66 -13.77
N GLY A 38 12.60 8.20 -14.59
CA GLY A 38 12.02 6.88 -14.42
C GLY A 38 12.98 5.71 -14.70
N GLU A 39 14.02 5.90 -15.52
CA GLU A 39 15.03 4.87 -15.76
C GLU A 39 15.95 4.70 -14.54
N GLN A 40 16.44 5.82 -13.98
CA GLN A 40 17.20 5.84 -12.73
C GLN A 40 16.38 5.25 -11.57
N ALA A 41 15.05 5.50 -11.55
CA ALA A 41 14.18 4.94 -10.52
C ALA A 41 14.25 3.42 -10.50
N ILE A 42 14.11 2.77 -11.65
CA ILE A 42 14.17 1.31 -11.78
C ILE A 42 15.57 0.77 -11.43
N GLU A 43 16.63 1.43 -11.93
CA GLU A 43 18.02 1.02 -11.64
C GLU A 43 18.31 1.08 -10.14
N LYS A 44 17.99 2.23 -9.51
CA LYS A 44 18.21 2.44 -8.09
C LYS A 44 17.32 1.55 -7.23
N PHE A 45 16.07 1.29 -7.64
CA PHE A 45 15.23 0.33 -6.95
C PHE A 45 15.89 -1.05 -6.88
N LYS A 46 16.35 -1.58 -8.03
CA LYS A 46 16.99 -2.90 -8.11
C LYS A 46 18.30 -2.98 -7.34
N SER A 47 19.07 -1.89 -7.29
CA SER A 47 20.38 -1.87 -6.60
C SER A 47 20.27 -1.63 -5.10
N THR A 48 19.25 -0.92 -4.61
CA THR A 48 19.14 -0.55 -3.19
C THR A 48 18.05 -1.29 -2.43
N ASN A 49 17.12 -1.95 -3.14
CA ASN A 49 15.96 -2.65 -2.59
C ASN A 49 15.26 -1.81 -1.51
N PRO A 50 14.70 -0.64 -1.85
CA PRO A 50 14.16 0.29 -0.88
C PRO A 50 12.89 -0.27 -0.20
N ASP A 51 12.67 0.14 1.05
CA ASP A 51 11.49 -0.25 1.83
C ASP A 51 10.22 0.49 1.39
N ILE A 52 10.36 1.62 0.70
CA ILE A 52 9.25 2.42 0.15
C ILE A 52 9.75 3.31 -0.98
N VAL A 53 8.88 3.59 -1.94
CA VAL A 53 9.12 4.52 -3.05
C VAL A 53 8.18 5.72 -2.95
N LEU A 54 8.72 6.91 -3.02
CA LEU A 54 8.00 8.17 -3.26
C LEU A 54 8.19 8.51 -4.72
N LEU A 55 7.12 8.52 -5.51
CA LEU A 55 7.20 8.52 -6.97
C LEU A 55 6.39 9.64 -7.58
N ASP A 56 7.04 10.60 -8.22
CA ASP A 56 6.33 11.58 -9.03
C ASP A 56 5.76 10.94 -10.31
N ILE A 57 4.63 11.48 -10.75
CA ILE A 57 3.96 11.05 -11.98
C ILE A 57 4.67 11.63 -13.21
N MET A 58 5.05 12.90 -13.14
CA MET A 58 5.53 13.67 -14.28
C MET A 58 7.05 13.55 -14.43
N LEU A 59 7.54 12.37 -14.73
CA LEU A 59 8.97 12.11 -14.89
C LEU A 59 9.39 12.12 -16.36
N PRO A 60 10.62 12.57 -16.68
CA PRO A 60 11.20 12.39 -18.01
C PRO A 60 11.59 10.95 -18.28
N LYS A 61 11.73 10.60 -19.56
CA LYS A 61 12.07 9.29 -20.12
C LYS A 61 10.98 8.24 -19.91
N LYS A 62 10.66 7.92 -18.67
CA LYS A 62 9.65 6.96 -18.27
C LYS A 62 8.78 7.62 -17.20
N ASP A 63 7.49 7.77 -17.45
CA ASP A 63 6.57 8.40 -16.50
C ASP A 63 6.35 7.54 -15.23
N GLY A 64 5.85 8.18 -14.17
CA GLY A 64 5.66 7.50 -12.89
C GLY A 64 4.68 6.32 -12.95
N TRP A 65 3.71 6.34 -13.87
CA TRP A 65 2.79 5.22 -14.09
C TRP A 65 3.51 3.99 -14.63
N GLN A 66 4.41 4.18 -15.59
CA GLN A 66 5.22 3.13 -16.17
C GLN A 66 6.19 2.55 -15.13
N VAL A 67 6.83 3.44 -14.34
CA VAL A 67 7.73 3.03 -13.24
C VAL A 67 6.97 2.19 -12.21
N CYS A 68 5.79 2.65 -11.76
CA CYS A 68 4.95 1.95 -10.79
C CYS A 68 4.61 0.54 -11.30
N ARG A 69 4.11 0.44 -12.53
CA ARG A 69 3.75 -0.84 -13.16
C ARG A 69 4.95 -1.77 -13.30
N GLU A 70 6.11 -1.24 -13.68
CA GLU A 70 7.33 -2.05 -13.83
C GLU A 70 7.80 -2.59 -12.48
N ILE A 71 7.81 -1.76 -11.43
CA ILE A 71 8.14 -2.21 -10.06
C ILE A 71 7.17 -3.31 -9.61
N ARG A 72 5.88 -3.14 -9.84
CA ARG A 72 4.85 -4.15 -9.47
C ARG A 72 5.01 -5.47 -10.21
N GLY A 73 5.70 -5.49 -11.35
CA GLY A 73 6.04 -6.73 -12.06
C GLY A 73 7.06 -7.62 -11.32
N PHE A 74 7.77 -7.09 -10.32
CA PHE A 74 8.81 -7.84 -9.60
C PHE A 74 8.90 -7.53 -8.09
N SER A 75 8.10 -6.60 -7.55
CA SER A 75 8.15 -6.21 -6.13
C SER A 75 6.82 -5.68 -5.62
N ASP A 76 6.49 -6.04 -4.37
CA ASP A 76 5.37 -5.51 -3.59
C ASP A 76 5.79 -4.36 -2.65
N ALA A 77 7.00 -3.80 -2.81
CA ALA A 77 7.45 -2.67 -2.02
C ALA A 77 6.44 -1.52 -2.11
N PRO A 78 6.09 -0.88 -0.99
CA PRO A 78 5.10 0.20 -0.98
C PRO A 78 5.50 1.36 -1.90
N ILE A 79 4.50 1.91 -2.63
CA ILE A 79 4.67 3.08 -3.50
C ILE A 79 3.65 4.14 -3.12
N ILE A 80 4.15 5.33 -2.75
CA ILE A 80 3.32 6.53 -2.60
C ILE A 80 3.54 7.41 -3.84
N MET A 81 2.47 7.65 -4.60
CA MET A 81 2.53 8.57 -5.74
C MET A 81 2.54 10.03 -5.26
N ILE A 82 3.40 10.85 -5.84
CA ILE A 82 3.40 12.29 -5.65
C ILE A 82 2.90 12.94 -6.94
N THR A 83 1.93 13.86 -6.86
CA THR A 83 1.31 14.43 -8.06
C THR A 83 1.04 15.93 -7.90
N ALA A 84 1.28 16.71 -8.95
CA ALA A 84 0.87 18.11 -9.03
C ALA A 84 -0.63 18.25 -9.38
N LYS A 85 -1.28 17.18 -9.89
CA LYS A 85 -2.67 17.20 -10.32
C LYS A 85 -3.59 16.59 -9.28
N GLY A 86 -4.48 17.42 -8.75
CA GLY A 86 -5.50 17.03 -7.79
C GLY A 86 -6.77 16.41 -8.41
N GLU A 87 -6.79 16.10 -9.70
CA GLU A 87 -7.97 15.51 -10.33
C GLU A 87 -8.21 14.08 -9.81
N THR A 88 -9.45 13.79 -9.46
CA THR A 88 -9.86 12.48 -8.93
C THR A 88 -9.46 11.33 -9.87
N PHE A 89 -9.43 11.59 -11.18
CA PHE A 89 -9.05 10.62 -12.20
C PHE A 89 -7.59 10.19 -12.08
N ASP A 90 -6.65 11.13 -11.88
CA ASP A 90 -5.21 10.82 -11.74
C ASP A 90 -4.93 9.99 -10.48
N LYS A 91 -5.65 10.30 -9.39
CA LYS A 91 -5.55 9.56 -8.13
C LYS A 91 -6.04 8.12 -8.26
N VAL A 92 -7.22 7.93 -8.87
CA VAL A 92 -7.80 6.60 -9.10
C VAL A 92 -6.91 5.78 -10.04
N LEU A 93 -6.42 6.40 -11.12
CA LEU A 93 -5.53 5.72 -12.07
C LEU A 93 -4.22 5.25 -11.39
N GLY A 94 -3.61 6.09 -10.54
CA GLY A 94 -2.41 5.71 -9.81
C GLY A 94 -2.62 4.52 -8.90
N LEU A 95 -3.68 4.56 -8.15
CA LEU A 95 -4.07 3.44 -7.31
C LEU A 95 -4.42 2.21 -8.17
N GLU A 96 -5.12 2.31 -9.29
CA GLU A 96 -5.38 1.20 -10.21
C GLU A 96 -4.12 0.58 -10.82
N LEU A 97 -3.05 1.35 -10.98
CA LEU A 97 -1.77 0.87 -11.52
C LEU A 97 -0.82 0.24 -10.48
N GLY A 98 -1.20 0.24 -9.20
CA GLY A 98 -0.42 -0.46 -8.19
C GLY A 98 0.12 0.41 -7.05
N ALA A 99 -0.12 1.72 -7.01
CA ALA A 99 0.24 2.55 -5.87
C ALA A 99 -0.56 2.17 -4.60
N ASP A 100 0.06 2.34 -3.44
CA ASP A 100 -0.56 2.07 -2.14
C ASP A 100 -1.23 3.32 -1.58
N ASP A 101 -0.70 4.49 -1.94
CA ASP A 101 -1.20 5.79 -1.52
C ASP A 101 -0.79 6.87 -2.51
N TYR A 102 -1.31 8.08 -2.34
CA TYR A 102 -0.91 9.26 -3.11
C TYR A 102 -0.88 10.51 -2.23
N ILE A 103 -0.10 11.51 -2.65
CA ILE A 103 -0.02 12.83 -2.04
C ILE A 103 0.00 13.90 -3.13
N VAL A 104 -0.70 15.02 -2.90
CA VAL A 104 -0.81 16.12 -3.88
C VAL A 104 0.18 17.23 -3.56
N LYS A 105 0.93 17.70 -4.55
CA LYS A 105 1.76 18.90 -4.47
C LYS A 105 0.89 20.17 -4.56
N PRO A 106 1.12 21.20 -3.72
CA PRO A 106 2.06 21.21 -2.61
C PRO A 106 1.53 20.44 -1.39
N PHE A 107 2.41 19.76 -0.68
CA PHE A 107 2.08 18.99 0.51
C PHE A 107 2.79 19.50 1.75
N GLU A 108 2.17 19.29 2.89
CA GLU A 108 2.79 19.58 4.17
C GLU A 108 3.79 18.47 4.56
N PRO A 109 4.98 18.81 5.07
CA PRO A 109 5.97 17.81 5.50
C PRO A 109 5.43 16.80 6.50
N LYS A 110 4.56 17.25 7.41
CA LYS A 110 3.92 16.36 8.39
C LYS A 110 3.02 15.33 7.73
N GLU A 111 2.28 15.72 6.69
CA GLU A 111 1.44 14.81 5.93
C GLU A 111 2.28 13.73 5.24
N LEU A 112 3.35 14.13 4.54
CA LEU A 112 4.26 13.19 3.87
C LEU A 112 4.82 12.17 4.87
N ILE A 113 5.35 12.63 6.00
CA ILE A 113 5.91 11.74 7.04
C ILE A 113 4.85 10.83 7.66
N ALA A 114 3.64 11.34 7.91
CA ALA A 114 2.54 10.51 8.43
C ALA A 114 2.19 9.38 7.47
N ARG A 115 2.12 9.65 6.15
CA ARG A 115 1.86 8.64 5.11
C ARG A 115 2.98 7.61 5.01
N ILE A 116 4.24 8.05 5.01
CA ILE A 116 5.40 7.16 5.02
C ILE A 116 5.33 6.21 6.22
N LYS A 117 5.12 6.76 7.43
CA LYS A 117 5.00 5.97 8.66
C LYS A 117 3.83 4.99 8.62
N ALA A 118 2.67 5.44 8.12
CA ALA A 118 1.49 4.59 7.97
C ALA A 118 1.74 3.41 7.03
N VAL A 119 2.53 3.61 5.99
CA VAL A 119 2.89 2.58 5.03
C VAL A 119 4.02 1.69 5.53
N LEU A 120 5.03 2.22 6.24
CA LEU A 120 6.18 1.47 6.77
C LEU A 120 5.93 0.73 8.10
N ARG A 121 4.92 1.11 8.89
CA ARG A 121 4.63 0.54 10.23
C ARG A 121 4.64 -1.00 10.28
N ARG A 122 4.69 -1.66 9.16
CA ARG A 122 4.61 -3.09 8.96
C ARG A 122 5.93 -3.82 8.96
N SER A 123 7.01 -3.18 8.51
CA SER A 123 8.34 -3.81 8.54
C SER A 123 8.88 -3.93 9.98
N GLU A 124 8.38 -3.09 10.90
CA GLU A 124 8.81 -3.07 12.29
C GLU A 124 7.99 -3.99 13.22
N SER A 125 6.82 -4.48 12.82
CA SER A 125 5.95 -5.36 13.64
C SER A 125 6.48 -6.79 13.78
N LYS A 126 7.74 -7.06 13.47
CA LYS A 126 8.38 -8.37 13.68
C LYS A 126 8.69 -8.72 15.13
N THR A 127 8.38 -7.84 16.09
CA THR A 127 8.63 -8.12 17.51
C THR A 127 7.57 -7.47 18.40
N VAL A 128 6.44 -8.09 18.60
CA VAL A 128 5.76 -8.15 19.92
C VAL A 128 4.84 -9.36 19.91
N SER A 129 5.13 -10.31 20.79
CA SER A 129 4.32 -11.45 21.16
C SER A 129 2.97 -11.03 21.74
N ASP A 130 1.89 -11.42 21.08
CA ASP A 130 0.66 -11.74 21.79
C ASP A 130 0.12 -13.06 21.22
N SER A 131 0.00 -14.04 22.12
CA SER A 131 -0.42 -15.40 21.87
C SER A 131 -1.94 -15.46 21.65
N ASP A 132 -2.35 -15.09 20.46
CA ASP A 132 -3.64 -15.49 19.92
C ASP A 132 -3.39 -15.98 18.49
N SER A 133 -3.95 -17.12 18.11
CA SER A 133 -3.68 -17.78 16.83
C SER A 133 -3.88 -16.81 15.67
N SER A 134 -2.77 -16.26 15.17
CA SER A 134 -2.75 -15.11 14.25
C SER A 134 -3.07 -15.49 12.80
N GLU A 135 -3.46 -16.74 12.56
CA GLU A 135 -3.86 -17.23 11.23
C GLU A 135 -5.38 -17.31 11.12
N LEU A 136 -5.93 -16.65 10.11
CA LEU A 136 -7.34 -16.79 9.75
C LEU A 136 -7.46 -17.88 8.68
N VAL A 137 -8.33 -18.87 8.94
CA VAL A 137 -8.53 -20.00 8.03
C VAL A 137 -9.99 -20.05 7.62
N PHE A 138 -10.22 -20.09 6.31
CA PHE A 138 -11.51 -20.26 5.66
C PHE A 138 -11.43 -21.38 4.61
N ASP A 139 -12.52 -21.67 3.89
CA ASP A 139 -12.52 -22.66 2.81
C ASP A 139 -11.47 -22.33 1.73
N GLY A 140 -10.31 -22.99 1.79
CA GLY A 140 -9.20 -22.80 0.88
C GLY A 140 -8.43 -21.46 1.03
N LEU A 141 -8.77 -20.58 1.98
CA LEU A 141 -8.06 -19.33 2.24
C LEU A 141 -7.37 -19.37 3.60
N ARG A 142 -6.08 -19.07 3.64
CA ARG A 142 -5.31 -18.85 4.87
C ARG A 142 -4.63 -17.50 4.84
N ILE A 143 -4.75 -16.73 5.92
CA ILE A 143 -4.18 -15.39 6.05
C ILE A 143 -3.38 -15.33 7.34
N GLY A 144 -2.06 -15.29 7.23
CA GLY A 144 -1.14 -15.20 8.37
C GLY A 144 -0.79 -13.73 8.67
N LYS A 145 -1.23 -13.22 9.83
CA LYS A 145 -0.95 -11.83 10.22
C LYS A 145 0.54 -11.57 10.45
N GLU A 146 1.22 -12.48 11.13
CA GLU A 146 2.63 -12.31 11.48
C GLU A 146 3.57 -12.55 10.30
N THR A 147 3.19 -13.48 9.42
CA THR A 147 3.98 -13.81 8.23
C THR A 147 3.69 -12.88 7.05
N TYR A 148 2.58 -12.13 7.09
CA TYR A 148 2.05 -11.37 5.96
C TYR A 148 1.84 -12.23 4.70
N GLU A 149 1.50 -13.50 4.91
CA GLU A 149 1.29 -14.45 3.83
C GLU A 149 -0.18 -14.79 3.64
N ILE A 150 -0.57 -14.93 2.39
CA ILE A 150 -1.90 -15.38 1.99
C ILE A 150 -1.72 -16.62 1.13
N TYR A 151 -2.52 -17.63 1.41
CA TYR A 151 -2.59 -18.84 0.61
C TYR A 151 -4.03 -19.08 0.18
N ILE A 152 -4.22 -19.42 -1.10
CA ILE A 152 -5.48 -19.85 -1.66
C ILE A 152 -5.27 -21.21 -2.32
N ASP A 153 -6.00 -22.22 -1.85
CA ASP A 153 -5.85 -23.62 -2.27
C ASP A 153 -4.36 -24.03 -2.28
N ASP A 154 -3.66 -23.72 -1.17
CA ASP A 154 -2.23 -23.94 -0.92
C ASP A 154 -1.26 -23.20 -1.83
N LYS A 155 -1.72 -22.31 -2.71
CA LYS A 155 -0.88 -21.42 -3.50
C LYS A 155 -0.69 -20.11 -2.79
N LYS A 156 0.56 -19.68 -2.64
CA LYS A 156 0.90 -18.36 -2.11
C LYS A 156 0.44 -17.27 -3.08
N ILE A 157 -0.24 -16.26 -2.53
CA ILE A 157 -0.66 -15.06 -3.27
C ILE A 157 0.16 -13.88 -2.78
N ASP A 158 0.88 -13.24 -3.68
CA ASP A 158 1.61 -12.02 -3.39
C ASP A 158 0.64 -10.83 -3.36
N MET A 159 0.71 -10.06 -2.27
CA MET A 159 -0.22 -8.97 -2.05
C MET A 159 0.50 -7.78 -1.41
N PRO A 160 0.39 -6.58 -2.03
CA PRO A 160 0.92 -5.36 -1.44
C PRO A 160 0.37 -5.13 -0.04
N PRO A 161 1.16 -4.52 0.83
CA PRO A 161 0.80 -4.42 2.24
C PRO A 161 -0.59 -3.84 2.51
N LYS A 162 -1.03 -2.75 1.86
CA LYS A 162 -2.37 -2.16 2.11
C LYS A 162 -3.52 -3.06 1.68
N GLU A 163 -3.34 -3.82 0.62
CA GLU A 163 -4.30 -4.85 0.20
C GLU A 163 -4.39 -5.96 1.25
N PHE A 164 -3.23 -6.43 1.75
CA PHE A 164 -3.17 -7.43 2.81
C PHE A 164 -3.90 -6.97 4.08
N GLU A 165 -3.59 -5.75 4.60
CA GLU A 165 -4.23 -5.23 5.81
C GLU A 165 -5.73 -5.10 5.66
N LEU A 166 -6.19 -4.58 4.52
CA LEU A 166 -7.61 -4.42 4.25
C LEU A 166 -8.32 -5.78 4.20
N LEU A 167 -7.74 -6.76 3.53
CA LEU A 167 -8.29 -8.11 3.49
C LEU A 167 -8.28 -8.76 4.87
N TYR A 168 -7.13 -8.70 5.60
CA TYR A 168 -7.03 -9.27 6.93
C TYR A 168 -8.04 -8.63 7.91
N PHE A 169 -8.16 -7.31 7.90
CA PHE A 169 -9.10 -6.59 8.77
C PHE A 169 -10.55 -7.04 8.50
N LEU A 170 -10.96 -7.08 7.23
CA LEU A 170 -12.31 -7.49 6.86
C LEU A 170 -12.57 -8.97 7.17
N ALA A 171 -11.60 -9.86 6.93
CA ALA A 171 -11.70 -11.28 7.23
C ALA A 171 -11.74 -11.57 8.74
N LYS A 172 -10.94 -10.86 9.54
CA LYS A 172 -10.98 -10.93 11.00
C LYS A 172 -12.34 -10.51 11.57
N ASN A 173 -12.96 -9.55 10.93
CA ASN A 173 -14.28 -9.03 11.30
C ASN A 173 -15.38 -9.56 10.36
N LYS A 174 -15.33 -10.85 10.02
CA LYS A 174 -16.25 -11.48 9.08
C LYS A 174 -17.72 -11.16 9.39
N ASN A 175 -18.51 -11.02 8.32
CA ASN A 175 -19.94 -10.72 8.36
C ASN A 175 -20.32 -9.34 8.90
N LYS A 176 -19.35 -8.48 9.27
CA LYS A 176 -19.59 -7.10 9.68
C LYS A 176 -19.37 -6.15 8.50
N VAL A 177 -20.28 -5.19 8.33
CA VAL A 177 -20.18 -4.16 7.29
C VAL A 177 -19.39 -2.98 7.85
N TYR A 178 -18.46 -2.48 7.05
CA TYR A 178 -17.70 -1.28 7.31
C TYR A 178 -17.91 -0.26 6.20
N THR A 179 -18.07 1.00 6.56
CA THR A 179 -18.12 2.09 5.59
C THR A 179 -16.74 2.34 4.99
N ARG A 180 -16.69 3.04 3.85
CA ARG A 180 -15.43 3.43 3.22
C ARG A 180 -14.56 4.26 4.15
N ASP A 181 -15.17 5.22 4.85
CA ASP A 181 -14.46 6.10 5.77
C ASP A 181 -13.92 5.33 6.98
N GLN A 182 -14.69 4.40 7.55
CA GLN A 182 -14.20 3.52 8.62
C GLN A 182 -13.01 2.66 8.16
N LEU A 183 -13.05 2.12 6.95
CA LEU A 183 -11.95 1.34 6.40
C LEU A 183 -10.73 2.22 6.11
N LEU A 184 -10.96 3.44 5.64
CA LEU A 184 -9.90 4.41 5.42
C LEU A 184 -9.18 4.74 6.72
N ASP A 185 -9.93 5.12 7.76
CA ASP A 185 -9.38 5.44 9.08
C ASP A 185 -8.62 4.26 9.69
N GLU A 186 -9.17 3.06 9.59
CA GLU A 186 -8.58 1.85 10.19
C GLU A 186 -7.31 1.40 9.49
N ILE A 187 -7.28 1.47 8.14
CA ILE A 187 -6.17 0.95 7.33
C ILE A 187 -5.16 2.04 7.00
N TRP A 188 -5.56 3.28 6.81
CA TRP A 188 -4.65 4.40 6.49
C TRP A 188 -4.41 5.35 7.66
N GLY A 189 -5.31 5.37 8.66
CA GLY A 189 -5.23 6.17 9.87
C GLY A 189 -6.03 7.46 9.80
N TYR A 190 -6.37 8.03 10.97
CA TYR A 190 -7.19 9.25 11.09
C TYR A 190 -6.55 10.51 10.47
N GLU A 191 -5.24 10.53 10.33
CA GLU A 191 -4.51 11.63 9.69
C GLU A 191 -4.42 11.48 8.15
N PHE A 192 -5.14 10.51 7.59
CA PHE A 192 -5.17 10.30 6.16
C PHE A 192 -6.18 11.24 5.49
N PHE A 193 -5.70 12.28 4.83
CA PHE A 193 -6.51 13.25 4.08
C PHE A 193 -6.86 12.78 2.65
N GLY A 194 -6.88 11.48 2.39
CA GLY A 194 -7.20 10.91 1.08
C GLY A 194 -8.69 10.72 0.84
N ASP A 195 -9.03 10.43 -0.43
CA ASP A 195 -10.40 10.11 -0.84
C ASP A 195 -10.75 8.66 -0.44
N SER A 196 -11.96 8.44 0.07
CA SER A 196 -12.48 7.12 0.40
C SER A 196 -12.56 6.15 -0.80
N ARG A 197 -12.47 6.65 -2.03
CA ARG A 197 -12.29 5.85 -3.26
C ARG A 197 -10.99 5.02 -3.26
N THR A 198 -10.00 5.41 -2.48
CA THR A 198 -8.80 4.60 -2.23
C THR A 198 -9.17 3.18 -1.81
N VAL A 199 -10.18 3.05 -0.94
CA VAL A 199 -10.69 1.75 -0.49
C VAL A 199 -11.27 0.94 -1.67
N ASP A 200 -12.06 1.58 -2.55
CA ASP A 200 -12.71 0.91 -3.68
C ASP A 200 -11.68 0.27 -4.61
N VAL A 201 -10.59 0.98 -4.89
CA VAL A 201 -9.51 0.50 -5.76
C VAL A 201 -8.80 -0.71 -5.15
N HIS A 202 -8.48 -0.64 -3.85
CA HIS A 202 -7.84 -1.76 -3.15
C HIS A 202 -8.77 -2.98 -3.08
N ILE A 203 -10.06 -2.79 -2.82
CA ILE A 203 -11.08 -3.87 -2.86
C ILE A 203 -11.13 -4.54 -4.25
N LYS A 204 -11.09 -3.74 -5.33
CA LYS A 204 -11.06 -4.27 -6.70
C LYS A 204 -9.85 -5.18 -6.92
N ARG A 205 -8.65 -4.70 -6.57
CA ARG A 205 -7.40 -5.46 -6.73
C ARG A 205 -7.37 -6.72 -5.87
N ILE A 206 -7.83 -6.62 -4.62
CA ILE A 206 -7.93 -7.80 -3.75
C ILE A 206 -8.82 -8.84 -4.43
N ARG A 207 -10.00 -8.46 -4.94
CA ARG A 207 -10.90 -9.39 -5.63
C ARG A 207 -10.24 -10.05 -6.83
N GLU A 208 -9.52 -9.30 -7.65
CA GLU A 208 -8.79 -9.84 -8.82
C GLU A 208 -7.77 -10.92 -8.43
N LYS A 209 -7.23 -10.86 -7.20
CA LYS A 209 -6.26 -11.83 -6.70
C LYS A 209 -6.89 -13.02 -5.98
N ILE A 210 -8.05 -12.83 -5.33
CA ILE A 210 -8.68 -13.86 -4.48
C ILE A 210 -9.93 -14.48 -5.07
N ASP A 211 -10.36 -14.06 -6.27
CA ASP A 211 -11.55 -14.64 -6.94
C ASP A 211 -11.22 -16.02 -7.52
N VAL A 212 -11.52 -17.05 -6.76
CA VAL A 212 -11.21 -18.47 -7.07
C VAL A 212 -12.46 -19.34 -7.18
N GLY A 213 -13.62 -18.76 -7.51
CA GLY A 213 -14.84 -19.51 -7.76
C GLY A 213 -15.66 -19.82 -6.50
N ASP A 214 -16.28 -20.98 -6.47
CA ASP A 214 -17.34 -21.34 -5.50
C ASP A 214 -16.78 -21.63 -4.10
N LYS A 215 -16.51 -20.57 -3.34
CA LYS A 215 -16.08 -20.63 -1.94
C LYS A 215 -17.22 -20.19 -1.00
N ASN A 216 -17.17 -20.64 0.26
CA ASN A 216 -18.14 -20.24 1.28
C ASN A 216 -17.87 -18.83 1.85
N TRP A 217 -16.94 -18.07 1.26
CA TRP A 217 -16.61 -16.71 1.63
C TRP A 217 -16.47 -15.82 0.38
N GLN A 218 -16.73 -14.54 0.56
CA GLN A 218 -16.54 -13.53 -0.49
C GLN A 218 -16.32 -12.13 0.09
N LEU A 219 -15.56 -11.32 -0.62
CA LEU A 219 -15.41 -9.90 -0.33
C LEU A 219 -16.57 -9.13 -1.01
N LYS A 220 -17.62 -8.84 -0.23
CA LYS A 220 -18.91 -8.35 -0.75
C LYS A 220 -19.06 -6.85 -0.62
N THR A 221 -19.65 -6.21 -1.66
CA THR A 221 -20.12 -4.83 -1.60
C THR A 221 -21.51 -4.79 -0.98
N VAL A 222 -21.68 -3.91 0.00
CA VAL A 222 -22.99 -3.54 0.53
C VAL A 222 -23.35 -2.17 -0.06
N TRP A 223 -24.21 -2.17 -1.06
CA TRP A 223 -24.55 -0.97 -1.85
C TRP A 223 -25.02 0.19 -0.97
N GLY A 224 -24.47 1.38 -1.23
CA GLY A 224 -24.75 2.58 -0.45
C GLY A 224 -24.10 2.65 0.93
N VAL A 225 -23.39 1.58 1.40
CA VAL A 225 -22.77 1.51 2.73
C VAL A 225 -21.26 1.32 2.64
N GLY A 226 -20.80 0.19 2.11
CA GLY A 226 -19.37 -0.13 2.08
C GLY A 226 -19.09 -1.59 1.76
N TYR A 227 -18.23 -2.23 2.56
CA TYR A 227 -17.72 -3.57 2.29
C TYR A 227 -17.79 -4.49 3.50
N LYS A 228 -17.85 -5.79 3.25
CA LYS A 228 -17.70 -6.85 4.26
C LYS A 228 -17.01 -8.08 3.67
N PHE A 229 -16.34 -8.84 4.51
CA PHE A 229 -15.97 -10.22 4.21
C PHE A 229 -17.12 -11.12 4.67
N GLU A 230 -17.89 -11.63 3.72
CA GLU A 230 -19.05 -12.49 4.01
C GLU A 230 -18.61 -13.95 4.05
N VAL A 231 -18.99 -14.65 5.11
CA VAL A 231 -18.86 -16.11 5.22
C VAL A 231 -20.25 -16.69 5.36
N THR A 232 -20.60 -17.59 4.46
CA THR A 232 -21.86 -18.37 4.53
C THR A 232 -21.59 -19.70 5.19
N GLU A 233 -22.36 -20.03 6.21
CA GLU A 233 -22.36 -21.41 6.75
C GLU A 233 -22.97 -22.36 5.72
N LYS A 234 -22.25 -23.45 5.44
CA LYS A 234 -22.80 -24.56 4.62
C LYS A 234 -23.72 -25.42 5.46
#